data_6828a06f5db271b05eb8fbf5e9c4d8b3
#
_entry.id   6828a06f5db271b05eb8fbf5e9c4d8b3
#
_cell.length_a   1.000
_cell.length_b   1.000
_cell.length_c   1.000
_cell.angle_alpha   90.00
_cell.angle_beta   90.00
_cell.angle_gamma   90.00
#
_symmetry.space_group_name_H-M   'P 1'
#
loop_
_entity.id
_entity.type
_entity.pdbx_description
1 polymer ?
#
loop_
_entity_poly.entity_id
_entity_poly.type
_entity_poly.pdbx_seq_one_letter_code
_entity_poly.pdbx_strand_id
1 'polypeptide(L)'
;LPKQYTPLLGRPMLSWTLAALLAEPGIDGIVVSLAQGDTRWQGLPEFLDPRVRRCTGGTRREHSVVNGLDALSGDARDTDWVLVHDAARPCLCRHDLELLFAMLDADAVGGLLAIPVSDTLKQEAGDQRVGETVARDGLWRALTPQMFRYGLLLRALRLCLERDRPVTDEASAIESLGLQPRLVRGSAGNVKVTSPDDAALAEAILRSGQP
;
A
#
# COMPACT_ATOMS: atom_id res chain seq x y z
N LEU A 1 0.63 21.24 -5.01
CA LEU A 1 0.90 20.51 -3.77
C LEU A 1 1.03 19.03 -4.12
N PRO A 2 2.12 18.31 -3.68
CA PRO A 2 2.19 16.87 -3.86
C PRO A 2 1.01 16.19 -3.16
N LYS A 3 0.46 15.17 -3.79
CA LYS A 3 -0.81 14.53 -3.42
C LYS A 3 -0.87 14.04 -1.97
N GLN A 4 0.22 13.49 -1.46
CA GLN A 4 0.30 12.99 -0.07
C GLN A 4 0.12 14.09 0.99
N TYR A 5 0.28 15.35 0.62
CA TYR A 5 0.07 16.50 1.50
C TYR A 5 -1.29 17.18 1.32
N THR A 6 -2.17 16.63 0.48
CA THR A 6 -3.55 17.12 0.37
C THR A 6 -4.21 17.05 1.76
N PRO A 7 -4.79 18.16 2.25
CA PRO A 7 -5.45 18.16 3.55
C PRO A 7 -6.74 17.35 3.49
N LEU A 8 -6.94 16.50 4.48
CA LEU A 8 -8.18 15.81 4.80
C LEU A 8 -8.51 16.15 6.26
N LEU A 9 -9.68 16.75 6.51
CA LEU A 9 -10.08 17.23 7.84
C LEU A 9 -9.02 18.13 8.51
N GLY A 10 -8.34 18.97 7.72
CA GLY A 10 -7.31 19.90 8.22
C GLY A 10 -5.94 19.26 8.49
N ARG A 11 -5.75 17.97 8.26
CA ARG A 11 -4.49 17.24 8.46
C ARG A 11 -4.02 16.64 7.13
N PRO A 12 -2.71 16.68 6.79
CA PRO A 12 -2.20 16.06 5.58
C PRO A 12 -2.57 14.57 5.47
N MET A 13 -2.92 14.11 4.27
CA MET A 13 -3.31 12.72 4.02
C MET A 13 -2.26 11.72 4.51
N LEU A 14 -0.96 11.99 4.28
CA LEU A 14 0.14 11.16 4.76
C LEU A 14 0.15 11.01 6.28
N SER A 15 -0.19 12.06 7.03
CA SER A 15 -0.29 11.99 8.50
C SER A 15 -1.39 11.04 8.98
N TRP A 16 -2.53 10.98 8.28
CA TRP A 16 -3.58 10.00 8.59
C TRP A 16 -3.07 8.57 8.37
N THR A 17 -2.43 8.33 7.23
CA THR A 17 -1.85 7.01 6.90
C THR A 17 -0.81 6.58 7.93
N LEU A 18 0.11 7.48 8.30
CA LEU A 18 1.16 7.19 9.29
C LEU A 18 0.57 6.94 10.67
N ALA A 19 -0.43 7.73 11.08
CA ALA A 19 -1.07 7.55 12.38
C ALA A 19 -1.74 6.17 12.50
N ALA A 20 -2.43 5.71 11.45
CA ALA A 20 -3.04 4.37 11.44
C ALA A 20 -2.00 3.26 11.62
N LEU A 21 -0.85 3.37 10.93
CA LEU A 21 0.23 2.39 11.04
C LEU A 21 0.95 2.48 12.40
N LEU A 22 1.22 3.69 12.92
CA LEU A 22 1.88 3.90 14.20
C LEU A 22 1.03 3.48 15.40
N ALA A 23 -0.29 3.44 15.25
CA ALA A 23 -1.20 2.94 16.27
C ALA A 23 -1.18 1.41 16.42
N GLU A 24 -0.59 0.69 15.47
CA GLU A 24 -0.50 -0.77 15.50
C GLU A 24 0.76 -1.23 16.22
N PRO A 25 0.63 -1.93 17.38
CA PRO A 25 1.79 -2.37 18.18
C PRO A 25 2.70 -3.37 17.46
N GLY A 26 2.18 -4.10 16.46
CA GLY A 26 2.96 -5.05 15.67
C GLY A 26 3.87 -4.41 14.62
N ILE A 27 3.89 -3.06 14.51
CA ILE A 27 4.75 -2.34 13.58
C ILE A 27 5.91 -1.68 14.34
N ASP A 28 7.10 -2.24 14.20
CA ASP A 28 8.31 -1.78 14.88
C ASP A 28 8.89 -0.50 14.28
N GLY A 29 8.73 -0.28 12.98
CA GLY A 29 9.26 0.89 12.28
C GLY A 29 8.64 1.11 10.90
N ILE A 30 8.74 2.34 10.43
CA ILE A 30 8.19 2.78 9.13
C ILE A 30 9.28 3.52 8.35
N VAL A 31 9.43 3.17 7.07
CA VAL A 31 10.24 3.95 6.13
C VAL A 31 9.32 4.61 5.12
N VAL A 32 9.41 5.92 5.01
CA VAL A 32 8.64 6.72 4.05
C VAL A 32 9.51 7.10 2.88
N SER A 33 9.15 6.63 1.68
CA SER A 33 9.83 7.02 0.43
C SER A 33 9.30 8.36 -0.07
N LEU A 34 10.16 9.37 -0.09
CA LEU A 34 9.83 10.75 -0.45
C LEU A 34 10.58 11.20 -1.71
N ALA A 35 10.00 12.12 -2.46
CA ALA A 35 10.71 12.76 -3.56
C ALA A 35 12.00 13.44 -3.06
N GLN A 36 13.03 13.46 -3.91
CA GLN A 36 14.27 14.17 -3.60
C GLN A 36 13.97 15.65 -3.32
N GLY A 37 14.50 16.17 -2.21
CA GLY A 37 14.31 17.56 -1.82
C GLY A 37 12.93 17.88 -1.20
N ASP A 38 12.13 16.88 -0.85
CA ASP A 38 10.87 17.13 -0.15
C ASP A 38 11.13 17.65 1.28
N THR A 39 10.85 18.95 1.48
CA THR A 39 10.99 19.64 2.76
C THR A 39 9.70 19.67 3.57
N ARG A 40 8.55 19.38 2.97
CA ARG A 40 7.24 19.43 3.65
C ARG A 40 7.09 18.36 4.71
N TRP A 41 7.81 17.26 4.53
CA TRP A 41 7.90 16.16 5.49
C TRP A 41 8.23 16.64 6.91
N GLN A 42 9.14 17.61 7.05
CA GLN A 42 9.58 18.14 8.35
C GLN A 42 8.46 18.86 9.13
N GLY A 43 7.40 19.27 8.46
CA GLY A 43 6.22 19.88 9.08
C GLY A 43 5.17 18.88 9.59
N LEU A 44 5.37 17.58 9.42
CA LEU A 44 4.46 16.55 9.92
C LEU A 44 4.81 16.16 11.35
N PRO A 45 3.82 15.95 12.25
CA PRO A 45 4.09 15.47 13.62
C PRO A 45 4.87 14.16 13.66
N GLU A 46 4.59 13.28 12.71
CA GLU A 46 5.21 11.95 12.60
C GLU A 46 6.70 12.01 12.25
N PHE A 47 7.21 13.15 11.79
CA PHE A 47 8.64 13.39 11.56
C PHE A 47 9.48 13.19 12.85
N LEU A 48 8.88 13.44 14.01
CA LEU A 48 9.56 13.35 15.32
C LEU A 48 9.42 11.95 15.95
N ASP A 49 8.59 11.05 15.41
CA ASP A 49 8.48 9.68 15.94
C ASP A 49 9.74 8.88 15.58
N PRO A 50 10.47 8.33 16.58
CA PRO A 50 11.73 7.61 16.35
C PRO A 50 11.57 6.34 15.50
N ARG A 51 10.35 5.80 15.40
CA ARG A 51 10.05 4.66 14.53
C ARG A 51 9.92 5.05 13.07
N VAL A 52 9.81 6.35 12.77
CA VAL A 52 9.59 6.82 11.39
C VAL A 52 10.86 7.37 10.79
N ARG A 53 11.31 6.74 9.72
CA ARG A 53 12.47 7.16 8.92
C ARG A 53 12.04 7.49 7.51
N ARG A 54 12.91 8.17 6.77
CA ARG A 54 12.69 8.47 5.35
C ARG A 54 13.81 7.93 4.49
N CYS A 55 13.48 7.61 3.23
CA CYS A 55 14.44 7.43 2.17
C CYS A 55 14.06 8.26 0.94
N THR A 56 14.97 8.41 0.01
CA THR A 56 14.65 9.00 -1.30
C THR A 56 13.92 7.98 -2.16
N GLY A 57 12.76 8.34 -2.66
CA GLY A 57 12.00 7.52 -3.62
C GLY A 57 12.69 7.48 -4.99
N GLY A 58 12.22 6.58 -5.83
CA GLY A 58 12.70 6.43 -7.21
C GLY A 58 11.79 7.13 -8.22
N THR A 59 12.13 6.99 -9.49
CA THR A 59 11.37 7.56 -10.62
C THR A 59 10.05 6.85 -10.90
N ARG A 60 9.93 5.58 -10.48
CA ARG A 60 8.72 4.76 -10.55
C ARG A 60 8.38 4.25 -9.15
N ARG A 61 7.11 3.77 -8.96
CA ARG A 61 6.62 3.28 -7.67
C ARG A 61 7.49 2.12 -7.14
N GLU A 62 7.77 1.14 -7.98
CA GLU A 62 8.58 -0.03 -7.62
C GLU A 62 10.01 0.34 -7.22
N HIS A 63 10.63 1.35 -7.84
CA HIS A 63 11.93 1.88 -7.41
C HIS A 63 11.85 2.49 -6.01
N SER A 64 10.75 3.20 -5.71
CA SER A 64 10.53 3.79 -4.39
C SER A 64 10.37 2.71 -3.31
N VAL A 65 9.71 1.59 -3.65
CA VAL A 65 9.56 0.45 -2.73
C VAL A 65 10.91 -0.22 -2.48
N VAL A 66 11.70 -0.48 -3.54
CA VAL A 66 13.05 -1.05 -3.38
C VAL A 66 13.94 -0.16 -2.52
N ASN A 67 13.94 1.16 -2.76
CA ASN A 67 14.71 2.10 -1.95
C ASN A 67 14.27 2.09 -0.48
N GLY A 68 12.96 1.94 -0.22
CA GLY A 68 12.40 1.77 1.11
C GLY A 68 12.88 0.48 1.79
N LEU A 69 12.88 -0.64 1.06
CA LEU A 69 13.39 -1.91 1.54
C LEU A 69 14.91 -1.85 1.78
N ASP A 70 15.67 -1.24 0.87
CA ASP A 70 17.13 -1.06 1.04
C ASP A 70 17.46 -0.23 2.29
N ALA A 71 16.62 0.75 2.63
CA ALA A 71 16.77 1.51 3.88
C ALA A 71 16.51 0.69 5.14
N LEU A 72 15.92 -0.51 5.03
CA LEU A 72 15.72 -1.46 6.12
C LEU A 72 16.86 -2.50 6.24
N SER A 73 17.83 -2.54 5.30
CA SER A 73 18.83 -3.61 5.19
C SER A 73 19.71 -3.81 6.43
N GLY A 74 19.84 -2.80 7.29
CA GLY A 74 20.59 -2.91 8.55
C GLY A 74 19.76 -3.39 9.75
N ASP A 75 18.44 -3.42 9.61
CA ASP A 75 17.50 -3.69 10.71
C ASP A 75 16.64 -4.93 10.46
N ALA A 76 16.27 -5.19 9.19
CA ALA A 76 15.41 -6.30 8.83
C ALA A 76 16.21 -7.55 8.41
N ARG A 77 15.76 -8.72 8.87
CA ARG A 77 16.23 -10.03 8.41
C ARG A 77 15.36 -10.50 7.26
N ASP A 78 15.87 -11.39 6.43
CA ASP A 78 15.13 -11.97 5.30
C ASP A 78 13.79 -12.59 5.70
N THR A 79 13.69 -13.07 6.93
CA THR A 79 12.50 -13.72 7.50
C THR A 79 11.52 -12.75 8.15
N ASP A 80 11.87 -11.49 8.33
CA ASP A 80 10.97 -10.52 8.95
C ASP A 80 9.86 -10.11 7.96
N TRP A 81 8.70 -9.78 8.52
CA TRP A 81 7.59 -9.30 7.73
C TRP A 81 7.76 -7.81 7.37
N VAL A 82 7.46 -7.47 6.14
CA VAL A 82 7.36 -6.08 5.68
C VAL A 82 5.99 -5.84 5.06
N LEU A 83 5.45 -4.67 5.36
CA LEU A 83 4.20 -4.18 4.79
C LEU A 83 4.50 -3.02 3.85
N VAL A 84 3.97 -3.10 2.63
CA VAL A 84 3.99 -1.95 1.71
C VAL A 84 2.59 -1.35 1.68
N HIS A 85 2.50 -0.06 1.99
CA HIS A 85 1.23 0.66 2.04
C HIS A 85 1.28 1.97 1.24
N ASP A 86 0.21 2.25 0.52
CA ASP A 86 0.08 3.48 -0.25
C ASP A 86 -0.21 4.67 0.69
N ALA A 87 0.62 5.72 0.63
CA ALA A 87 0.38 6.98 1.34
C ALA A 87 -0.98 7.63 1.02
N ALA A 88 -1.58 7.25 -0.11
CA ALA A 88 -2.88 7.72 -0.57
C ALA A 88 -4.07 6.88 -0.06
N ARG A 89 -3.88 6.02 0.94
CA ARG A 89 -4.96 5.25 1.60
C ARG A 89 -5.04 5.60 3.09
N PRO A 90 -5.58 6.79 3.43
CA PRO A 90 -5.60 7.29 4.80
C PRO A 90 -6.60 6.59 5.72
N CYS A 91 -7.49 5.78 5.16
CA CYS A 91 -8.59 5.12 5.88
C CYS A 91 -8.30 3.64 6.20
N LEU A 92 -7.02 3.29 6.40
CA LEU A 92 -6.65 1.94 6.86
C LEU A 92 -7.17 1.75 8.29
N CYS A 93 -7.98 0.73 8.52
CA CYS A 93 -8.51 0.44 9.85
C CYS A 93 -7.68 -0.62 10.57
N ARG A 94 -7.67 -0.56 11.90
CA ARG A 94 -6.96 -1.50 12.75
C ARG A 94 -7.40 -2.95 12.52
N HIS A 95 -8.69 -3.19 12.35
CA HIS A 95 -9.23 -4.52 12.09
C HIS A 95 -8.62 -5.17 10.83
N ASP A 96 -8.41 -4.38 9.75
CA ASP A 96 -7.79 -4.87 8.53
C ASP A 96 -6.34 -5.31 8.77
N LEU A 97 -5.58 -4.58 9.60
CA LEU A 97 -4.20 -4.95 9.98
C LEU A 97 -4.18 -6.22 10.84
N GLU A 98 -5.01 -6.28 11.88
CA GLU A 98 -5.12 -7.45 12.75
C GLU A 98 -5.49 -8.71 11.94
N LEU A 99 -6.43 -8.59 11.02
CA LEU A 99 -6.83 -9.69 10.14
C LEU A 99 -5.69 -10.11 9.20
N LEU A 100 -4.99 -9.14 8.60
CA LEU A 100 -3.85 -9.40 7.72
C LEU A 100 -2.76 -10.16 8.47
N PHE A 101 -2.40 -9.73 9.68
CA PHE A 101 -1.39 -10.40 10.52
C PHE A 101 -1.83 -11.83 10.87
N ALA A 102 -3.05 -12.00 11.38
CA ALA A 102 -3.56 -13.30 11.77
C ALA A 102 -3.63 -14.31 10.62
N MET A 103 -3.99 -13.84 9.43
CA MET A 103 -4.14 -14.71 8.25
C MET A 103 -2.80 -15.07 7.60
N LEU A 104 -1.76 -14.26 7.80
CA LEU A 104 -0.46 -14.45 7.16
C LEU A 104 0.63 -14.96 8.11
N ASP A 105 0.41 -15.02 9.42
CA ASP A 105 1.41 -15.41 10.40
C ASP A 105 2.16 -16.69 10.03
N ALA A 106 1.43 -17.74 9.68
CA ALA A 106 1.97 -19.04 9.25
C ALA A 106 2.03 -19.21 7.72
N ASP A 107 1.75 -18.16 6.92
CA ASP A 107 1.78 -18.27 5.46
C ASP A 107 3.22 -18.26 4.93
N ALA A 108 3.51 -19.16 3.98
CA ALA A 108 4.86 -19.30 3.43
C ALA A 108 5.21 -18.21 2.40
N VAL A 109 4.21 -17.55 1.83
CA VAL A 109 4.38 -16.55 0.75
C VAL A 109 4.10 -15.15 1.25
N GLY A 110 2.98 -14.95 1.93
CA GLY A 110 2.41 -13.67 2.28
C GLY A 110 1.20 -13.33 1.42
N GLY A 111 0.72 -12.10 1.49
CA GLY A 111 -0.50 -11.72 0.80
C GLY A 111 -0.82 -10.25 0.89
N LEU A 112 -2.07 -9.94 0.58
CA LEU A 112 -2.54 -8.57 0.47
C LEU A 112 -3.98 -8.44 0.95
N LEU A 113 -4.32 -7.24 1.43
CA LEU A 113 -5.73 -6.89 1.57
C LEU A 113 -6.36 -6.76 0.18
N ALA A 114 -7.54 -7.30 0.03
CA ALA A 114 -8.30 -7.22 -1.21
C ALA A 114 -9.81 -7.30 -0.94
N ILE A 115 -10.62 -6.83 -1.87
CA ILE A 115 -12.09 -6.96 -1.80
C ILE A 115 -12.64 -7.55 -3.10
N PRO A 116 -13.62 -8.46 -3.02
CA PRO A 116 -14.28 -8.99 -4.21
C PRO A 116 -14.92 -7.87 -5.03
N VAL A 117 -14.89 -8.01 -6.35
CA VAL A 117 -15.58 -7.07 -7.24
C VAL A 117 -17.09 -7.31 -7.13
N SER A 118 -17.84 -6.27 -6.73
CA SER A 118 -19.30 -6.29 -6.62
C SER A 118 -20.01 -5.77 -7.86
N ASP A 119 -19.37 -4.84 -8.59
CA ASP A 119 -19.98 -4.18 -9.74
C ASP A 119 -19.80 -4.97 -11.03
N THR A 120 -20.67 -4.71 -12.01
CA THR A 120 -20.48 -5.23 -13.36
C THR A 120 -19.32 -4.52 -14.04
N LEU A 121 -18.34 -5.28 -14.49
CA LEU A 121 -17.18 -4.75 -15.21
C LEU A 121 -17.42 -4.70 -16.70
N LYS A 122 -17.02 -3.61 -17.33
CA LYS A 122 -17.04 -3.42 -18.79
C LYS A 122 -15.62 -3.21 -19.28
N GLN A 123 -15.24 -3.92 -20.33
CA GLN A 123 -14.03 -3.65 -21.07
C GLN A 123 -14.32 -2.67 -22.18
N GLU A 124 -13.48 -1.63 -22.30
CA GLU A 124 -13.60 -0.63 -23.37
C GLU A 124 -13.03 -1.18 -24.67
N ALA A 125 -13.71 -0.91 -25.78
CA ALA A 125 -13.25 -1.22 -27.14
C ALA A 125 -12.61 -0.02 -27.88
N GLY A 126 -12.49 1.11 -27.21
CA GLY A 126 -12.08 2.42 -27.72
C GLY A 126 -13.27 3.39 -27.82
N ASP A 127 -12.97 4.68 -27.91
CA ASP A 127 -13.95 5.78 -27.98
C ASP A 127 -15.02 5.75 -26.87
N GLN A 128 -14.65 5.30 -25.66
CA GLN A 128 -15.53 5.18 -24.49
C GLN A 128 -16.78 4.31 -24.78
N ARG A 129 -16.64 3.31 -25.67
CA ARG A 129 -17.70 2.35 -25.97
C ARG A 129 -17.40 1.00 -25.32
N VAL A 130 -18.48 0.34 -24.88
CA VAL A 130 -18.39 -0.99 -24.32
C VAL A 130 -18.02 -2.00 -25.41
N GLY A 131 -16.89 -2.70 -25.24
CA GLY A 131 -16.51 -3.86 -26.03
C GLY A 131 -17.19 -5.12 -25.54
N GLU A 132 -16.98 -5.46 -24.25
CA GLU A 132 -17.59 -6.63 -23.66
C GLU A 132 -17.89 -6.44 -22.17
N THR A 133 -18.69 -7.35 -21.62
CA THR A 133 -18.89 -7.48 -20.17
C THR A 133 -17.94 -8.53 -19.64
N VAL A 134 -17.05 -8.14 -18.72
CA VAL A 134 -16.10 -9.06 -18.07
C VAL A 134 -16.79 -9.78 -16.93
N ALA A 135 -16.68 -11.12 -16.88
CA ALA A 135 -17.15 -11.89 -15.75
C ALA A 135 -16.38 -11.48 -14.49
N ARG A 136 -17.12 -11.13 -13.44
CA ARG A 136 -16.51 -10.66 -12.17
C ARG A 136 -16.22 -11.79 -11.17
N ASP A 137 -16.72 -12.98 -11.41
CA ASP A 137 -16.53 -14.12 -10.51
C ASP A 137 -15.05 -14.44 -10.35
N GLY A 138 -14.60 -14.48 -9.09
CA GLY A 138 -13.19 -14.68 -8.78
C GLY A 138 -12.29 -13.42 -8.94
N LEU A 139 -12.83 -12.28 -9.37
CA LEU A 139 -12.06 -11.04 -9.44
C LEU A 139 -12.10 -10.28 -8.12
N TRP A 140 -10.93 -9.77 -7.74
CA TRP A 140 -10.72 -8.97 -6.54
C TRP A 140 -10.01 -7.67 -6.89
N ARG A 141 -10.37 -6.60 -6.20
CA ARG A 141 -9.61 -5.34 -6.21
C ARG A 141 -8.50 -5.42 -5.17
N ALA A 142 -7.26 -5.35 -5.62
CA ALA A 142 -6.11 -5.30 -4.74
C ALA A 142 -6.10 -3.98 -3.94
N LEU A 143 -5.86 -4.10 -2.65
CA LEU A 143 -5.65 -2.98 -1.73
C LEU A 143 -4.22 -3.03 -1.19
N THR A 144 -3.90 -2.12 -0.31
CA THR A 144 -2.72 -2.16 0.55
C THR A 144 -3.15 -1.98 2.02
N PRO A 145 -2.41 -2.50 3.01
CA PRO A 145 -1.08 -3.10 2.93
C PRO A 145 -1.02 -4.40 2.16
N GLN A 146 0.16 -4.62 1.53
CA GLN A 146 0.59 -5.91 1.02
C GLN A 146 1.77 -6.37 1.88
N MET A 147 1.73 -7.59 2.40
CA MET A 147 2.63 -8.09 3.43
C MET A 147 3.36 -9.35 2.97
N PHE A 148 4.69 -9.28 2.97
CA PHE A 148 5.58 -10.35 2.51
C PHE A 148 6.82 -10.43 3.39
N ARG A 149 7.55 -11.56 3.33
CA ARG A 149 8.89 -11.64 3.94
C ARG A 149 9.84 -10.69 3.23
N TYR A 150 10.65 -9.96 4.01
CA TYR A 150 11.56 -8.93 3.50
C TYR A 150 12.47 -9.44 2.38
N GLY A 151 13.18 -10.55 2.60
CA GLY A 151 14.10 -11.10 1.60
C GLY A 151 13.38 -11.58 0.34
N LEU A 152 12.17 -12.15 0.47
CA LEU A 152 11.37 -12.60 -0.65
C LEU A 152 10.92 -11.44 -1.53
N LEU A 153 10.36 -10.39 -0.90
CA LEU A 153 9.86 -9.22 -1.62
C LEU A 153 11.00 -8.45 -2.30
N LEU A 154 12.10 -8.22 -1.60
CA LEU A 154 13.26 -7.53 -2.16
C LEU A 154 13.82 -8.26 -3.38
N ARG A 155 13.95 -9.58 -3.30
CA ARG A 155 14.39 -10.43 -4.42
C ARG A 155 13.42 -10.34 -5.60
N ALA A 156 12.11 -10.44 -5.36
CA ALA A 156 11.10 -10.40 -6.41
C ALA A 156 11.13 -9.08 -7.18
N LEU A 157 11.15 -7.95 -6.44
CA LEU A 157 11.19 -6.62 -7.04
C LEU A 157 12.48 -6.37 -7.83
N ARG A 158 13.64 -6.73 -7.28
CA ARG A 158 14.92 -6.59 -7.99
C ARG A 158 14.94 -7.38 -9.29
N LEU A 159 14.46 -8.62 -9.27
CA LEU A 159 14.39 -9.45 -10.47
C LEU A 159 13.45 -8.86 -11.54
N CYS A 160 12.33 -8.27 -11.13
CA CYS A 160 11.44 -7.58 -12.06
C CYS A 160 12.13 -6.36 -12.69
N LEU A 161 12.85 -5.55 -11.88
CA LEU A 161 13.60 -4.40 -12.37
C LEU A 161 14.72 -4.80 -13.34
N GLU A 162 15.50 -5.82 -13.00
CA GLU A 162 16.58 -6.35 -13.88
C GLU A 162 16.07 -6.84 -15.24
N ARG A 163 14.84 -7.34 -15.28
CA ARG A 163 14.22 -7.88 -16.49
C ARG A 163 13.29 -6.86 -17.18
N ASP A 164 13.27 -5.62 -16.71
CA ASP A 164 12.34 -4.56 -17.15
C ASP A 164 10.87 -5.05 -17.20
N ARG A 165 10.50 -5.92 -16.25
CA ARG A 165 9.14 -6.45 -16.14
C ARG A 165 8.28 -5.45 -15.38
N PRO A 166 7.12 -5.03 -15.94
CA PRO A 166 6.24 -4.10 -15.25
C PRO A 166 5.72 -4.71 -13.94
N VAL A 167 5.73 -3.90 -12.89
CA VAL A 167 5.21 -4.23 -11.56
C VAL A 167 4.08 -3.26 -11.24
N THR A 168 2.87 -3.78 -11.06
CA THR A 168 1.70 -2.96 -10.70
C THR A 168 1.57 -2.78 -9.19
N ASP A 169 1.94 -3.83 -8.44
CA ASP A 169 1.95 -3.90 -6.98
C ASP A 169 2.95 -4.97 -6.49
N GLU A 170 3.10 -5.14 -5.19
CA GLU A 170 4.03 -6.11 -4.61
C GLU A 170 3.63 -7.56 -4.91
N ALA A 171 2.31 -7.83 -4.93
CA ALA A 171 1.80 -9.15 -5.27
C ALA A 171 2.22 -9.57 -6.68
N SER A 172 2.14 -8.68 -7.67
CA SER A 172 2.56 -8.98 -9.06
C SER A 172 4.05 -9.30 -9.17
N ALA A 173 4.88 -8.69 -8.34
CA ALA A 173 6.30 -9.06 -8.27
C ALA A 173 6.49 -10.48 -7.71
N ILE A 174 5.77 -10.85 -6.65
CA ILE A 174 5.78 -12.20 -6.07
C ILE A 174 5.24 -13.26 -7.07
N GLU A 175 4.16 -12.94 -7.79
CA GLU A 175 3.59 -13.77 -8.84
C GLU A 175 4.61 -14.04 -9.96
N SER A 176 5.50 -13.10 -10.26
CA SER A 176 6.57 -13.27 -11.24
C SER A 176 7.58 -14.38 -10.89
N LEU A 177 7.64 -14.76 -9.62
CA LEU A 177 8.41 -15.91 -9.12
C LEU A 177 7.64 -17.24 -9.18
N GLY A 178 6.41 -17.25 -9.69
CA GLY A 178 5.53 -18.42 -9.72
C GLY A 178 4.85 -18.72 -8.39
N LEU A 179 4.85 -17.76 -7.43
CA LEU A 179 4.21 -17.90 -6.14
C LEU A 179 2.81 -17.28 -6.17
N GLN A 180 1.95 -17.68 -5.23
CA GLN A 180 0.56 -17.26 -5.16
C GLN A 180 0.30 -16.52 -3.83
N PRO A 181 0.29 -15.17 -3.84
CA PRO A 181 -0.07 -14.37 -2.67
C PRO A 181 -1.49 -14.67 -2.18
N ARG A 182 -1.69 -14.65 -0.86
CA ARG A 182 -2.99 -14.86 -0.25
C ARG A 182 -3.84 -13.59 -0.32
N LEU A 183 -5.11 -13.73 -0.73
CA LEU A 183 -6.10 -12.66 -0.67
C LEU A 183 -6.72 -12.64 0.73
N VAL A 184 -6.56 -11.55 1.44
CA VAL A 184 -7.18 -11.30 2.76
C VAL A 184 -8.26 -10.25 2.58
N ARG A 185 -9.50 -10.57 2.97
CA ARG A 185 -10.64 -9.68 2.77
C ARG A 185 -10.54 -8.46 3.67
N GLY A 186 -10.26 -7.30 3.07
CA GLY A 186 -10.22 -6.01 3.75
C GLY A 186 -11.52 -5.22 3.66
N SER A 187 -11.52 -4.05 4.27
CA SER A 187 -12.63 -3.09 4.26
C SER A 187 -12.73 -2.32 2.94
N ALA A 188 -13.95 -2.14 2.45
CA ALA A 188 -14.23 -1.23 1.33
C ALA A 188 -13.92 0.24 1.68
N GLY A 189 -13.86 0.57 2.98
CA GLY A 189 -13.49 1.88 3.48
C GLY A 189 -12.00 2.23 3.30
N ASN A 190 -11.13 1.25 3.02
CA ASN A 190 -9.71 1.48 2.72
C ASN A 190 -9.54 2.05 1.30
N VAL A 191 -10.13 3.20 1.07
CA VAL A 191 -10.17 3.87 -0.24
C VAL A 191 -8.82 4.47 -0.62
N LYS A 192 -8.49 4.44 -1.91
CA LYS A 192 -7.33 5.16 -2.46
C LYS A 192 -7.79 6.52 -2.95
N VAL A 193 -7.30 7.57 -2.34
CA VAL A 193 -7.60 8.95 -2.75
C VAL A 193 -6.84 9.26 -4.05
N THR A 194 -7.56 9.35 -5.16
CA THR A 194 -7.01 9.66 -6.47
C THR A 194 -7.64 10.91 -7.11
N SER A 195 -8.83 11.26 -6.66
CA SER A 195 -9.65 12.38 -7.13
C SER A 195 -10.18 13.22 -5.97
N PRO A 196 -10.75 14.40 -6.21
CA PRO A 196 -11.46 15.17 -5.18
C PRO A 196 -12.65 14.42 -4.57
N ASP A 197 -13.37 13.62 -5.35
CA ASP A 197 -14.50 12.82 -4.86
C ASP A 197 -14.04 11.75 -3.88
N ASP A 198 -12.89 11.10 -4.15
CA ASP A 198 -12.28 10.15 -3.22
C ASP A 198 -11.86 10.86 -1.91
N ALA A 199 -11.41 12.10 -1.99
CA ALA A 199 -11.03 12.87 -0.81
C ALA A 199 -12.26 13.14 0.08
N ALA A 200 -13.39 13.54 -0.52
CA ALA A 200 -14.65 13.73 0.20
C ALA A 200 -15.14 12.45 0.86
N LEU A 201 -15.04 11.30 0.15
CA LEU A 201 -15.37 9.99 0.71
C LEU A 201 -14.44 9.61 1.87
N ALA A 202 -13.13 9.80 1.70
CA ALA A 202 -12.15 9.53 2.77
C ALA A 202 -12.43 10.38 4.01
N GLU A 203 -12.75 11.67 3.86
CA GLU A 203 -13.13 12.53 4.98
C GLU A 203 -14.39 12.05 5.70
N ALA A 204 -15.41 11.57 4.97
CA ALA A 204 -16.60 11.02 5.57
C ALA A 204 -16.30 9.77 6.41
N ILE A 205 -15.45 8.87 5.90
CA ILE A 205 -15.01 7.67 6.60
C ILE A 205 -14.21 8.04 7.86
N LEU A 206 -13.25 8.95 7.74
CA LEU A 206 -12.43 9.41 8.88
C LEU A 206 -13.28 10.08 9.99
N ARG A 207 -14.34 10.85 9.62
CA ARG A 207 -15.28 11.46 10.59
C ARG A 207 -16.11 10.42 11.33
N SER A 208 -16.44 9.31 10.71
CA SER A 208 -17.25 8.25 11.36
C SER A 208 -16.50 7.50 12.46
N GLY A 209 -15.19 7.76 12.61
CA GLY A 209 -14.33 7.02 13.54
C GLY A 209 -14.12 5.56 13.15
N GLN A 210 -14.30 5.24 11.89
CA GLN A 210 -13.97 3.95 11.27
C GLN A 210 -12.70 4.08 10.41
N PRO A 211 -11.55 4.38 10.94
CA PRO A 211 -10.31 3.85 10.47
C PRO A 211 -9.89 2.68 11.36
#